data_7d8a480b70b19800a83eee779d3b1dcf
#
_entry.id   7d8a480b70b19800a83eee779d3b1dcf
#
_cell.length_a   1.000
_cell.length_b   1.000
_cell.length_c   1.000
_cell.angle_alpha   90.00
_cell.angle_beta   90.00
_cell.angle_gamma   90.00
#
_symmetry.space_group_name_H-M   'P 1'
#
loop_
_entity.id
_entity.type
_entity.pdbx_description
1 polymer ?
#
loop_
_entity_poly.entity_id
_entity_poly.type
_entity_poly.pdbx_seq_one_letter_code
_entity_poly.pdbx_strand_id
1 'polypeptide(L)'
;NPAGKFPIADVIRSYDTMLSSGKNTFRNYLMFRTPPVNKGFAWAWERQVRKLGVEGINLELARAVKQAVDVPVLCAGGFQTASVIARAIENGSTDGVTMGRPLIANPDLPNLFAEGLDRAPQPCTYCNKCLINFVENPLGCYDESRYHARDEMIRHIMSVYEGAPLPAEVK
;
A
#
# COMPACT_ATOMS: atom_id res chain seq x y z
N ASN A 1 -21.46 -8.15 -11.11
CA ASN A 1 -21.87 -8.75 -9.83
C ASN A 1 -22.42 -7.64 -8.94
N PRO A 2 -23.75 -7.53 -8.72
CA PRO A 2 -24.36 -6.42 -7.99
C PRO A 2 -23.99 -6.35 -6.50
N ALA A 3 -23.26 -7.32 -5.97
CA ALA A 3 -22.86 -7.38 -4.57
C ALA A 3 -21.38 -7.05 -4.33
N GLY A 4 -20.59 -6.73 -5.36
CA GLY A 4 -19.15 -6.44 -5.19
C GLY A 4 -18.33 -7.58 -4.60
N LYS A 5 -18.90 -8.77 -4.46
CA LYS A 5 -18.21 -9.95 -3.92
C LYS A 5 -17.54 -10.70 -5.05
N PHE A 6 -16.24 -10.89 -4.97
CA PHE A 6 -15.56 -11.85 -5.82
C PHE A 6 -16.20 -13.22 -5.65
N PRO A 7 -16.49 -13.96 -6.74
CA PRO A 7 -16.94 -15.34 -6.61
C PRO A 7 -15.89 -16.14 -5.83
N ILE A 8 -16.31 -16.87 -4.80
CA ILE A 8 -15.41 -17.71 -3.97
C ILE A 8 -14.56 -18.62 -4.87
N ALA A 9 -15.14 -19.11 -5.97
CA ALA A 9 -14.43 -19.93 -6.94
C ALA A 9 -13.23 -19.23 -7.60
N ASP A 10 -13.32 -17.91 -7.84
CA ASP A 10 -12.21 -17.14 -8.42
C ASP A 10 -11.11 -16.86 -7.40
N VAL A 11 -11.49 -16.66 -6.13
CA VAL A 11 -10.54 -16.54 -5.02
C VAL A 11 -9.78 -17.85 -4.82
N ILE A 12 -10.49 -18.99 -4.80
CA ILE A 12 -9.87 -20.31 -4.68
C ILE A 12 -8.96 -20.58 -5.88
N ARG A 13 -9.39 -20.28 -7.10
CA ARG A 13 -8.57 -20.46 -8.32
C ARG A 13 -7.33 -19.59 -8.31
N SER A 14 -7.43 -18.34 -7.84
CA SER A 14 -6.29 -17.45 -7.68
C SER A 14 -5.31 -17.97 -6.63
N TYR A 15 -5.83 -18.57 -5.56
CA TYR A 15 -5.03 -19.18 -4.50
C TYR A 15 -4.30 -20.43 -5.01
N ASP A 16 -5.00 -21.31 -5.73
CA ASP A 16 -4.43 -22.48 -6.36
C ASP A 16 -3.37 -22.11 -7.39
N THR A 17 -3.61 -21.09 -8.20
CA THR A 17 -2.62 -20.56 -9.15
C THR A 17 -1.38 -20.05 -8.43
N MET A 18 -1.55 -19.31 -7.33
CA MET A 18 -0.45 -18.83 -6.50
C MET A 18 0.34 -19.99 -5.87
N LEU A 19 -0.33 -21.01 -5.37
CA LEU A 19 0.30 -22.20 -4.79
C LEU A 19 0.97 -23.09 -5.83
N SER A 20 0.41 -23.16 -7.05
CA SER A 20 0.92 -23.97 -8.15
C SER A 20 1.95 -23.25 -9.03
N SER A 21 2.17 -21.95 -8.83
CA SER A 21 3.09 -21.12 -9.65
C SER A 21 4.57 -21.52 -9.56
N GLY A 22 4.93 -22.41 -8.64
CA GLY A 22 6.27 -23.01 -8.59
C GLY A 22 6.63 -23.64 -7.24
N LYS A 23 7.63 -24.49 -7.25
CA LYS A 23 8.15 -25.17 -6.05
C LYS A 23 8.55 -24.22 -4.94
N ASN A 24 9.07 -23.04 -5.29
CA ASN A 24 9.50 -22.03 -4.33
C ASN A 24 8.31 -21.36 -3.63
N THR A 25 7.22 -21.09 -4.34
CA THR A 25 6.01 -20.48 -3.76
C THR A 25 5.34 -21.42 -2.78
N PHE A 26 5.21 -22.71 -3.13
CA PHE A 26 4.67 -23.73 -2.25
C PHE A 26 5.54 -23.95 -1.00
N ARG A 27 6.86 -24.01 -1.18
CA ARG A 27 7.81 -24.11 -0.06
C ARG A 27 7.70 -22.90 0.88
N ASN A 28 7.63 -21.69 0.32
CA ASN A 28 7.49 -20.48 1.11
C ASN A 28 6.17 -20.47 1.89
N TYR A 29 5.08 -20.91 1.26
CA TYR A 29 3.79 -21.05 1.94
C TYR A 29 3.89 -21.98 3.15
N LEU A 30 4.45 -23.20 2.98
CA LEU A 30 4.63 -24.14 4.08
C LEU A 30 5.51 -23.58 5.20
N MET A 31 6.57 -22.89 4.82
CA MET A 31 7.50 -22.25 5.75
C MET A 31 6.80 -21.15 6.58
N PHE A 32 6.05 -20.27 5.93
CA PHE A 32 5.33 -19.18 6.61
C PHE A 32 4.11 -19.64 7.40
N ARG A 33 3.55 -20.82 7.10
CA ARG A 33 2.48 -21.43 7.91
C ARG A 33 2.99 -21.93 9.27
N THR A 34 4.28 -22.13 9.44
CA THR A 34 4.87 -22.63 10.69
C THR A 34 5.14 -21.47 11.65
N PRO A 35 4.43 -21.37 12.82
CA PRO A 35 4.47 -20.20 13.69
C PRO A 35 5.87 -19.72 14.11
N PRO A 36 6.83 -20.59 14.54
CA PRO A 36 8.15 -20.12 14.92
C PRO A 36 8.94 -19.51 13.74
N VAL A 37 8.78 -20.06 12.54
CA VAL A 37 9.45 -19.54 11.33
C VAL A 37 8.86 -18.20 10.93
N ASN A 38 7.52 -18.07 10.95
CA ASN A 38 6.83 -16.80 10.67
C ASN A 38 7.27 -15.69 11.63
N LYS A 39 7.31 -15.97 12.96
CA LYS A 39 7.75 -14.99 13.95
C LYS A 39 9.21 -14.59 13.76
N GLY A 40 10.08 -15.54 13.47
CA GLY A 40 11.49 -15.26 13.19
C GLY A 40 11.69 -14.41 11.94
N PHE A 41 10.95 -14.69 10.87
CA PHE A 41 10.99 -13.92 9.65
C PHE A 41 10.41 -12.50 9.86
N ALA A 42 9.27 -12.38 10.54
CA ALA A 42 8.68 -11.08 10.87
C ALA A 42 9.67 -10.21 11.68
N TRP A 43 10.32 -10.78 12.68
CA TRP A 43 11.34 -10.08 13.46
C TRP A 43 12.53 -9.62 12.61
N ALA A 44 13.05 -10.50 11.75
CA ALA A 44 14.17 -10.17 10.85
C ALA A 44 13.79 -9.07 9.85
N TRP A 45 12.58 -9.19 9.26
CA TRP A 45 12.04 -8.21 8.33
C TRP A 45 11.83 -6.84 8.99
N GLU A 46 11.20 -6.78 10.16
CA GLU A 46 11.02 -5.53 10.91
C GLU A 46 12.35 -4.87 11.25
N ARG A 47 13.36 -5.67 11.62
CA ARG A 47 14.70 -5.15 11.88
C ARG A 47 15.33 -4.53 10.62
N GLN A 48 15.15 -5.15 9.46
CA GLN A 48 15.66 -4.64 8.18
C GLN A 48 14.92 -3.37 7.75
N VAL A 49 13.61 -3.36 7.82
CA VAL A 49 12.78 -2.19 7.48
C VAL A 49 13.10 -0.99 8.39
N ARG A 50 13.31 -1.22 9.68
CA ARG A 50 13.74 -0.14 10.60
C ARG A 50 15.10 0.46 10.23
N LYS A 51 16.01 -0.33 9.65
CA LYS A 51 17.33 0.15 9.23
C LYS A 51 17.30 0.92 7.91
N LEU A 52 16.55 0.43 6.93
CA LEU A 52 16.55 0.95 5.57
C LEU A 52 15.50 2.04 5.35
N GLY A 53 14.48 2.13 6.23
CA GLY A 53 13.29 2.91 5.97
C GLY A 53 12.39 2.25 4.92
N VAL A 54 11.19 2.76 4.74
CA VAL A 54 10.23 2.30 3.72
C VAL A 54 10.20 3.25 2.53
N GLU A 55 10.40 4.55 2.81
CA GLU A 55 10.32 5.58 1.78
C GLU A 55 11.53 5.53 0.85
N GLY A 56 11.27 5.46 -0.45
CA GLY A 56 12.32 5.44 -1.46
C GLY A 56 13.02 4.10 -1.63
N ILE A 57 12.48 3.00 -1.09
CA ILE A 57 13.12 1.67 -1.15
C ILE A 57 13.49 1.21 -2.57
N ASN A 58 12.80 1.71 -3.58
CA ASN A 58 13.02 1.34 -4.99
C ASN A 58 13.76 2.44 -5.79
N LEU A 59 14.28 3.49 -5.15
CA LEU A 59 14.91 4.61 -5.87
C LEU A 59 16.15 4.22 -6.66
N GLU A 60 16.97 3.30 -6.16
CA GLU A 60 18.14 2.82 -6.90
C GLU A 60 17.74 2.08 -8.18
N LEU A 61 16.70 1.24 -8.10
CA LEU A 61 16.15 0.55 -9.26
C LEU A 61 15.52 1.53 -10.26
N ALA A 62 14.75 2.50 -9.76
CA ALA A 62 14.15 3.54 -10.60
C ALA A 62 15.22 4.36 -11.35
N ARG A 63 16.31 4.72 -10.68
CA ARG A 63 17.46 5.41 -11.27
C ARG A 63 18.10 4.58 -12.38
N ALA A 64 18.32 3.29 -12.16
CA ALA A 64 18.89 2.40 -13.15
C ALA A 64 17.98 2.26 -14.38
N VAL A 65 16.66 2.16 -14.19
CA VAL A 65 15.69 2.16 -15.28
C VAL A 65 15.72 3.50 -16.04
N LYS A 66 15.71 4.63 -15.31
CA LYS A 66 15.73 5.97 -15.91
C LYS A 66 16.96 6.21 -16.79
N GLN A 67 18.10 5.63 -16.45
CA GLN A 67 19.32 5.70 -17.26
C GLN A 67 19.25 4.86 -18.55
N ALA A 68 18.32 3.91 -18.62
CA ALA A 68 18.19 2.98 -19.74
C ALA A 68 17.04 3.33 -20.71
N VAL A 69 16.19 4.32 -20.36
CA VAL A 69 15.01 4.67 -21.17
C VAL A 69 14.88 6.18 -21.33
N ASP A 70 14.26 6.61 -22.44
CA ASP A 70 13.99 8.02 -22.76
C ASP A 70 12.58 8.48 -22.41
N VAL A 71 11.84 7.67 -21.63
CA VAL A 71 10.48 7.99 -21.16
C VAL A 71 10.48 8.35 -19.68
N PRO A 72 9.51 9.15 -19.20
CA PRO A 72 9.40 9.46 -17.78
C PRO A 72 9.26 8.20 -16.92
N VAL A 73 10.03 8.13 -15.83
CA VAL A 73 10.03 7.01 -14.89
C VAL A 73 9.42 7.46 -13.57
N LEU A 74 8.32 6.81 -13.17
CA LEU A 74 7.68 7.02 -11.88
C LEU A 74 8.06 5.92 -10.90
N CYS A 75 8.49 6.30 -9.70
CA CYS A 75 8.92 5.36 -8.66
C CYS A 75 7.80 5.12 -7.63
N ALA A 76 7.46 3.84 -7.42
CA ALA A 76 6.67 3.41 -6.26
C ALA A 76 7.62 2.93 -5.16
N GLY A 77 7.49 3.43 -3.93
CA GLY A 77 8.42 3.05 -2.86
C GLY A 77 8.05 3.63 -1.49
N GLY A 78 6.77 3.58 -1.10
CA GLY A 78 6.35 3.98 0.25
C GLY A 78 6.46 5.48 0.53
N PHE A 79 6.43 6.32 -0.47
CA PHE A 79 6.54 7.78 -0.31
C PHE A 79 5.35 8.37 0.45
N GLN A 80 5.63 9.23 1.43
CA GLN A 80 4.64 10.02 2.17
C GLN A 80 5.23 11.29 2.81
N THR A 81 6.47 11.66 2.46
CA THR A 81 7.17 12.84 2.96
C THR A 81 7.60 13.70 1.78
N ALA A 82 7.13 14.96 1.73
CA ALA A 82 7.35 15.88 0.60
C ALA A 82 8.84 16.11 0.32
N SER A 83 9.64 16.35 1.35
CA SER A 83 11.09 16.57 1.21
C SER A 83 11.85 15.35 0.69
N VAL A 84 11.36 14.13 0.98
CA VAL A 84 11.94 12.89 0.43
C VAL A 84 11.62 12.77 -1.06
N ILE A 85 10.38 13.09 -1.43
CA ILE A 85 9.93 13.09 -2.84
C ILE A 85 10.69 14.14 -3.65
N ALA A 86 10.77 15.38 -3.16
CA ALA A 86 11.48 16.47 -3.82
C ALA A 86 12.94 16.09 -4.09
N ARG A 87 13.66 15.61 -3.08
CA ARG A 87 15.05 15.14 -3.25
C ARG A 87 15.20 14.01 -4.26
N ALA A 88 14.25 13.07 -4.31
CA ALA A 88 14.31 11.97 -5.25
C ALA A 88 14.17 12.44 -6.71
N ILE A 89 13.38 13.49 -6.95
CA ILE A 89 13.20 14.11 -8.26
C ILE A 89 14.41 15.00 -8.60
N GLU A 90 14.81 15.89 -7.70
CA GLU A 90 15.90 16.83 -7.88
C GLU A 90 17.25 16.15 -8.15
N ASN A 91 17.52 15.03 -7.49
CA ASN A 91 18.76 14.27 -7.72
C ASN A 91 18.68 13.33 -8.95
N GLY A 92 17.61 13.38 -9.72
CA GLY A 92 17.42 12.62 -10.95
C GLY A 92 17.21 11.12 -10.75
N SER A 93 16.78 10.69 -9.56
CA SER A 93 16.50 9.26 -9.32
C SER A 93 15.19 8.80 -9.96
N THR A 94 14.25 9.72 -10.16
CA THR A 94 12.94 9.46 -10.76
C THR A 94 12.38 10.77 -11.31
N ASP A 95 11.39 10.71 -12.21
CA ASP A 95 10.69 11.90 -12.72
C ASP A 95 9.46 12.24 -11.87
N GLY A 96 9.01 11.31 -11.07
CA GLY A 96 7.88 11.47 -10.15
C GLY A 96 7.72 10.23 -9.28
N VAL A 97 6.73 10.26 -8.39
CA VAL A 97 6.44 9.16 -7.48
C VAL A 97 4.99 8.71 -7.59
N THR A 98 4.74 7.45 -7.24
CA THR A 98 3.39 6.92 -7.09
C THR A 98 3.15 6.55 -5.62
N MET A 99 1.99 6.95 -5.10
CA MET A 99 1.59 6.72 -3.71
C MET A 99 0.29 5.91 -3.68
N GLY A 100 0.27 4.77 -3.00
CA GLY A 100 -0.93 3.98 -2.76
C GLY A 100 -1.39 4.10 -1.30
N ARG A 101 -0.82 3.28 -0.42
CA ARG A 101 -1.21 3.22 1.00
C ARG A 101 -1.20 4.58 1.74
N PRO A 102 -0.25 5.50 1.51
CA PRO A 102 -0.31 6.83 2.10
C PRO A 102 -1.56 7.63 1.71
N LEU A 103 -2.02 7.51 0.45
CA LEU A 103 -3.26 8.16 0.00
C LEU A 103 -4.52 7.46 0.53
N ILE A 104 -4.48 6.14 0.76
CA ILE A 104 -5.58 5.45 1.45
C ILE A 104 -5.69 5.93 2.91
N ALA A 105 -4.56 6.23 3.55
CA ALA A 105 -4.53 6.72 4.91
C ALA A 105 -4.86 8.22 5.03
N ASN A 106 -4.46 9.01 4.06
CA ASN A 106 -4.64 10.46 3.99
C ASN A 106 -4.94 10.86 2.54
N PRO A 107 -6.22 10.83 2.12
CA PRO A 107 -6.61 11.13 0.72
C PRO A 107 -6.25 12.55 0.28
N ASP A 108 -6.16 13.47 1.20
CA ASP A 108 -5.81 14.87 1.03
C ASP A 108 -4.29 15.17 1.07
N LEU A 109 -3.46 14.14 1.16
CA LEU A 109 -2.00 14.27 1.31
C LEU A 109 -1.35 15.25 0.30
N PRO A 110 -1.73 15.28 -1.00
CA PRO A 110 -1.19 16.27 -1.93
C PRO A 110 -1.54 17.72 -1.57
N ASN A 111 -2.73 17.96 -1.00
CA ASN A 111 -3.15 19.30 -0.55
C ASN A 111 -2.34 19.72 0.68
N LEU A 112 -2.11 18.81 1.63
CA LEU A 112 -1.25 19.05 2.79
C LEU A 112 0.18 19.44 2.36
N PHE A 113 0.71 18.82 1.32
CA PHE A 113 2.01 19.19 0.74
C PHE A 113 1.97 20.60 0.12
N ALA A 114 0.89 20.94 -0.60
CA ALA A 114 0.71 22.27 -1.17
C ALA A 114 0.58 23.36 -0.10
N GLU A 115 0.03 23.03 1.06
CA GLU A 115 -0.05 23.89 2.25
C GLU A 115 1.30 24.00 3.00
N GLY A 116 2.32 23.31 2.55
CA GLY A 116 3.67 23.36 3.11
C GLY A 116 3.95 22.34 4.22
N LEU A 117 3.06 21.40 4.48
CA LEU A 117 3.36 20.29 5.40
C LEU A 117 4.30 19.30 4.72
N ASP A 118 5.35 18.92 5.42
CA ASP A 118 6.29 17.92 4.92
C ASP A 118 5.71 16.48 5.01
N ARG A 119 4.75 16.26 5.94
CA ARG A 119 4.11 14.97 6.18
C ARG A 119 2.73 15.16 6.81
N ALA A 120 1.81 14.22 6.57
CA ALA A 120 0.53 14.23 7.25
C ALA A 120 0.69 14.12 8.78
N PRO A 121 -0.16 14.77 9.60
CA PRO A 121 -0.11 14.65 11.06
C PRO A 121 -0.24 13.21 11.56
N GLN A 122 -1.03 12.39 10.87
CA GLN A 122 -1.19 10.97 11.12
C GLN A 122 -0.77 10.19 9.87
N PRO A 123 0.52 9.92 9.67
CA PRO A 123 1.01 9.26 8.47
C PRO A 123 0.62 7.78 8.41
N CYS A 124 0.75 7.18 7.22
CA CYS A 124 0.58 5.76 7.05
C CYS A 124 1.64 4.98 7.84
N THR A 125 1.22 4.00 8.64
CA THR A 125 2.11 3.15 9.46
C THR A 125 2.68 1.95 8.68
N TYR A 126 2.28 1.77 7.43
CA TYR A 126 2.62 0.62 6.57
C TYR A 126 2.19 -0.74 7.13
N CYS A 127 1.16 -0.77 7.97
CA CYS A 127 0.65 -1.99 8.61
C CYS A 127 0.00 -2.99 7.64
N ASN A 128 -0.25 -2.60 6.39
CA ASN A 128 -0.88 -3.39 5.32
C ASN A 128 -2.34 -3.83 5.60
N LYS A 129 -2.97 -3.37 6.67
CA LYS A 129 -4.36 -3.74 6.99
C LYS A 129 -5.34 -3.32 5.89
N CYS A 130 -5.09 -2.22 5.18
CA CYS A 130 -5.87 -1.82 4.01
C CYS A 130 -5.85 -2.87 2.88
N LEU A 131 -4.70 -3.50 2.63
CA LEU A 131 -4.54 -4.53 1.59
C LEU A 131 -5.22 -5.86 1.95
N ILE A 132 -5.37 -6.16 3.23
CA ILE A 132 -6.03 -7.38 3.69
C ILE A 132 -7.55 -7.19 3.68
N ASN A 133 -8.00 -6.01 4.11
CA ASN A 133 -9.42 -5.74 4.29
C ASN A 133 -10.17 -5.43 2.97
N PHE A 134 -9.51 -4.87 1.94
CA PHE A 134 -10.21 -4.45 0.71
C PHE A 134 -10.88 -5.61 -0.06
N VAL A 135 -10.51 -6.85 0.24
CA VAL A 135 -11.08 -8.05 -0.43
C VAL A 135 -12.56 -8.22 -0.09
N GLU A 136 -12.95 -7.93 1.15
CA GLU A 136 -14.32 -8.13 1.64
C GLU A 136 -14.98 -6.85 2.17
N ASN A 137 -14.22 -5.78 2.32
CA ASN A 137 -14.66 -4.53 2.93
C ASN A 137 -14.35 -3.35 2.00
N PRO A 138 -14.98 -2.18 2.17
CA PRO A 138 -14.66 -0.97 1.45
C PRO A 138 -13.16 -0.61 1.54
N LEU A 139 -12.60 -0.05 0.47
CA LEU A 139 -11.22 0.41 0.49
C LEU A 139 -11.06 1.56 1.48
N GLY A 140 -10.15 1.41 2.44
CA GLY A 140 -9.90 2.42 3.46
C GLY A 140 -8.72 2.06 4.36
N CYS A 141 -8.40 2.95 5.29
CA CYS A 141 -7.35 2.73 6.27
C CYS A 141 -7.92 2.01 7.51
N TYR A 142 -7.55 0.74 7.68
CA TYR A 142 -7.98 -0.12 8.79
C TYR A 142 -6.95 -0.16 9.95
N ASP A 143 -6.09 0.85 10.06
CA ASP A 143 -5.17 0.95 11.17
C ASP A 143 -5.86 1.59 12.39
N GLU A 144 -6.29 0.75 13.31
CA GLU A 144 -7.00 1.17 14.53
C GLU A 144 -6.17 2.13 15.41
N SER A 145 -4.84 2.09 15.31
CA SER A 145 -3.97 2.99 16.10
C SER A 145 -4.11 4.48 15.71
N ARG A 146 -4.74 4.77 14.57
CA ARG A 146 -4.99 6.11 14.05
C ARG A 146 -6.32 6.71 14.52
N TYR A 147 -7.13 5.96 15.25
CA TYR A 147 -8.48 6.32 15.67
C TYR A 147 -8.67 6.06 17.15
N HIS A 148 -9.54 6.83 17.80
CA HIS A 148 -9.86 6.61 19.22
C HIS A 148 -10.78 5.40 19.43
N ALA A 149 -11.60 5.06 18.41
CA ALA A 149 -12.51 3.93 18.45
C ALA A 149 -12.70 3.31 17.06
N ARG A 150 -13.05 2.03 17.02
CA ARG A 150 -13.32 1.31 15.78
C ARG A 150 -14.49 1.91 15.00
N ASP A 151 -15.52 2.38 15.67
CA ASP A 151 -16.69 3.01 15.03
C ASP A 151 -16.33 4.33 14.34
N GLU A 152 -15.39 5.08 14.89
CA GLU A 152 -14.82 6.27 14.24
C GLU A 152 -14.10 5.90 12.95
N MET A 153 -13.26 4.86 12.97
CA MET A 153 -12.58 4.34 11.80
C MET A 153 -13.58 3.93 10.70
N ILE A 154 -14.62 3.18 11.05
CA ILE A 154 -15.63 2.73 10.08
C ILE A 154 -16.38 3.93 9.50
N ARG A 155 -16.80 4.90 10.33
CA ARG A 155 -17.45 6.14 9.82
C ARG A 155 -16.53 6.90 8.86
N HIS A 156 -15.25 7.04 9.21
CA HIS A 156 -14.28 7.72 8.36
C HIS A 156 -14.11 7.01 7.00
N ILE A 157 -14.01 5.67 7.00
CA ILE A 157 -13.93 4.89 5.77
C ILE A 157 -15.20 5.06 4.93
N MET A 158 -16.36 4.98 5.56
CA MET A 158 -17.66 5.07 4.87
C MET A 158 -17.98 6.47 4.36
N SER A 159 -17.49 7.53 5.00
CA SER A 159 -17.74 8.92 4.59
C SER A 159 -17.26 9.22 3.16
N VAL A 160 -16.26 8.51 2.66
CA VAL A 160 -15.78 8.63 1.28
C VAL A 160 -16.82 8.12 0.27
N TYR A 161 -17.69 7.21 0.69
CA TYR A 161 -18.70 6.58 -0.17
C TYR A 161 -20.08 7.26 -0.07
N GLU A 162 -20.34 8.05 0.95
CA GLU A 162 -21.64 8.69 1.18
C GLU A 162 -21.94 9.87 0.24
N GLY A 163 -20.95 10.38 -0.48
CA GLY A 163 -21.10 11.56 -1.37
C GLY A 163 -20.98 11.27 -2.86
N ALA A 164 -20.61 10.08 -3.28
CA ALA A 164 -20.46 9.75 -4.70
C ALA A 164 -21.75 9.13 -5.24
N PRO A 165 -22.48 9.77 -6.19
CA PRO A 165 -23.56 9.10 -6.89
C PRO A 165 -22.98 7.87 -7.59
N LEU A 166 -23.53 6.69 -7.31
CA LEU A 166 -23.18 5.48 -8.03
C LEU A 166 -23.42 5.76 -9.53
N PRO A 167 -22.46 5.41 -10.42
CA PRO A 167 -22.68 5.53 -11.85
C PRO A 167 -23.99 4.84 -12.21
N ALA A 168 -24.82 5.48 -13.04
CA ALA A 168 -26.14 5.00 -13.42
C ALA A 168 -26.14 3.61 -14.11
N GLU A 169 -24.97 3.09 -14.43
CA GLU A 169 -24.73 1.82 -15.12
C GLU A 169 -24.52 0.61 -14.19
N VAL A 170 -24.54 0.79 -12.86
CA VAL A 170 -24.46 -0.30 -11.87
C VAL A 170 -25.85 -0.60 -11.30
N LYS A 171 -26.81 -0.85 -12.19
CA LYS A 171 -28.13 -1.39 -11.84
C LYS A 171 -28.25 -2.84 -12.31
#